data_bd2895d756f284178e97d8c0bc4b995f
#
_entry.id   bd2895d756f284178e97d8c0bc4b995f
#
_cell.length_a   1.000
_cell.length_b   1.000
_cell.length_c   1.000
_cell.angle_alpha   90.00
_cell.angle_beta   90.00
_cell.angle_gamma   90.00
#
_symmetry.space_group_name_H-M   'P 1'
#
loop_
_entity.id
_entity.type
_entity.pdbx_description
1 polymer ?
#
loop_
_entity_poly.entity_id
_entity_poly.type
_entity_poly.pdbx_seq_one_letter_code
_entity_poly.pdbx_strand_id
1 'polypeptide(L)'
;ATSNVVGISKVKNVGSSIFLKDSTSKLGLGTGVVVTDNGYILTNAHVSGEKYSTCYVTLESGETFTGNVVWSDVNIDLSILKISCKNMKYAVLGDSDNIKVGEKVYAIGNPIGFEFERTVTSGIISAVNRTIKIEEDEDASYMSNLIQTDATINLGNSGGPLINIDGEVIGIN
;
A
#
# COMPACT_ATOMS: atom_id res chain seq x y z
N ALA A 1 6.72 -1.26 -14.19
CA ALA A 1 5.72 -1.01 -13.13
C ALA A 1 6.25 -1.30 -11.71
N THR A 2 7.16 -2.28 -11.52
CA THR A 2 7.64 -2.66 -10.18
C THR A 2 8.69 -1.70 -9.59
N SER A 3 9.36 -0.89 -10.40
CA SER A 3 10.43 0.02 -9.95
C SER A 3 9.96 1.22 -9.11
N ASN A 4 8.66 1.48 -9.09
CA ASN A 4 8.03 2.51 -8.28
C ASN A 4 7.24 1.96 -7.09
N VAL A 5 7.37 0.66 -6.82
CA VAL A 5 6.75 -0.01 -5.68
C VAL A 5 7.78 -0.20 -4.58
N VAL A 6 7.42 0.17 -3.36
CA VAL A 6 8.32 0.18 -2.20
C VAL A 6 7.75 -0.66 -1.07
N GLY A 7 8.65 -1.20 -0.24
CA GLY A 7 8.28 -1.85 1.01
C GLY A 7 8.11 -0.81 2.12
N ILE A 8 7.11 -1.00 2.97
CA ILE A 8 6.87 -0.15 4.14
C ILE A 8 6.88 -1.01 5.39
N SER A 9 7.67 -0.58 6.39
CA SER A 9 7.65 -1.18 7.71
C SER A 9 7.39 -0.14 8.79
N LYS A 10 6.52 -0.48 9.72
CA LYS A 10 6.15 0.36 10.86
C LYS A 10 6.73 -0.23 12.12
N VAL A 11 7.54 0.55 12.83
CA VAL A 11 8.00 0.17 14.17
C VAL A 11 6.84 0.36 15.14
N LYS A 12 6.28 -0.73 15.66
CA LYS A 12 5.39 -0.63 16.81
C LYS A 12 6.24 -0.25 18.02
N ASN A 13 5.98 0.92 18.60
CA ASN A 13 6.51 1.27 19.92
C ASN A 13 6.00 0.26 20.96
N VAL A 14 6.77 -0.77 21.20
CA VAL A 14 6.60 -1.61 22.37
C VAL A 14 7.37 -0.90 23.46
N GLY A 15 6.66 -0.40 24.49
CA GLY A 15 7.26 0.22 25.64
C GLY A 15 8.45 -0.61 26.17
N SER A 16 9.53 0.09 26.46
CA SER A 16 10.81 -0.36 26.96
C SER A 16 10.81 -1.77 27.56
N SER A 17 11.18 -2.79 26.77
CA SER A 17 11.83 -3.98 27.28
C SER A 17 12.84 -4.46 26.27
N ILE A 18 14.08 -4.35 26.71
CA ILE A 18 15.33 -4.76 26.09
C ILE A 18 15.41 -6.29 26.15
N PHE A 19 14.74 -7.00 25.27
CA PHE A 19 15.06 -8.39 24.91
C PHE A 19 14.43 -8.73 23.57
N LEU A 20 15.14 -8.35 22.50
CA LEU A 20 14.83 -8.73 21.13
C LEU A 20 15.39 -10.12 20.84
N LYS A 21 14.60 -11.15 21.08
CA LYS A 21 14.74 -12.45 20.41
C LYS A 21 13.35 -12.89 19.98
N ASP A 22 12.91 -12.43 18.86
CA ASP A 22 11.79 -12.83 17.98
C ASP A 22 11.11 -11.60 17.39
N SER A 23 11.84 -10.87 16.54
CA SER A 23 11.42 -9.56 16.06
C SER A 23 10.64 -9.56 14.74
N THR A 24 10.34 -10.71 14.16
CA THR A 24 9.66 -10.79 12.85
C THR A 24 8.14 -10.68 12.92
N SER A 25 7.53 -10.92 14.06
CA SER A 25 6.06 -10.94 14.20
C SER A 25 5.41 -9.62 14.62
N LYS A 26 6.19 -8.55 14.84
CA LYS A 26 5.69 -7.25 15.38
C LYS A 26 5.88 -6.05 14.46
N LEU A 27 6.47 -6.23 13.28
CA LEU A 27 6.58 -5.20 12.27
C LEU A 27 5.31 -5.24 11.40
N GLY A 28 4.55 -4.14 11.38
CA GLY A 28 3.55 -3.95 10.35
C GLY A 28 4.29 -3.84 9.02
N LEU A 29 4.14 -4.85 8.16
CA LEU A 29 4.75 -4.89 6.85
C LEU A 29 3.68 -4.62 5.79
N GLY A 30 4.00 -3.81 4.81
CA GLY A 30 3.11 -3.51 3.70
C GLY A 30 3.87 -2.94 2.52
N THR A 31 3.13 -2.46 1.59
CA THR A 31 3.60 -1.94 0.32
C THR A 31 3.14 -0.50 0.13
N GLY A 32 3.87 0.27 -0.66
CA GLY A 32 3.47 1.58 -1.13
C GLY A 32 3.86 1.79 -2.58
N VAL A 33 3.32 2.82 -3.20
CA VAL A 33 3.64 3.23 -4.55
C VAL A 33 4.09 4.68 -4.60
N VAL A 34 5.23 4.92 -5.23
CA VAL A 34 5.77 6.27 -5.44
C VAL A 34 4.92 6.99 -6.47
N VAL A 35 4.38 8.14 -6.12
CA VAL A 35 3.47 8.92 -6.99
C VAL A 35 4.04 10.25 -7.47
N THR A 36 5.22 10.65 -6.95
CA THR A 36 5.96 11.83 -7.41
C THR A 36 7.46 11.57 -7.43
N ASP A 37 8.22 12.34 -8.21
CA ASP A 37 9.68 12.22 -8.30
C ASP A 37 10.42 12.73 -7.06
N ASN A 38 9.76 13.47 -6.19
CA ASN A 38 10.33 14.05 -4.97
C ASN A 38 9.96 13.31 -3.68
N GLY A 39 9.43 12.09 -3.78
CA GLY A 39 9.34 11.18 -2.63
C GLY A 39 7.97 11.12 -1.93
N TYR A 40 6.87 11.46 -2.60
CA TYR A 40 5.54 11.16 -2.09
C TYR A 40 5.13 9.73 -2.45
N ILE A 41 4.62 9.00 -1.46
CA ILE A 41 4.27 7.58 -1.55
C ILE A 41 2.85 7.40 -1.06
N LEU A 42 2.02 6.78 -1.88
CA LEU A 42 0.65 6.40 -1.55
C LEU A 42 0.63 4.97 -0.99
N THR A 43 -0.12 4.76 0.08
CA THR A 43 -0.33 3.46 0.73
C THR A 43 -1.64 3.44 1.52
N ASN A 44 -1.90 2.38 2.29
CA ASN A 44 -3.03 2.34 3.23
C ASN A 44 -2.71 3.00 4.57
N ALA A 45 -3.72 3.57 5.22
CA ALA A 45 -3.58 4.12 6.57
C ALA A 45 -3.24 3.03 7.60
N HIS A 46 -3.80 1.82 7.48
CA HIS A 46 -3.46 0.71 8.37
C HIS A 46 -2.02 0.21 8.21
N VAL A 47 -1.38 0.44 7.03
CA VAL A 47 0.03 0.11 6.79
C VAL A 47 0.95 1.16 7.41
N SER A 48 0.72 2.44 7.15
CA SER A 48 1.62 3.52 7.56
C SER A 48 1.32 4.11 8.93
N GLY A 49 0.09 4.04 9.37
CA GLY A 49 -0.41 4.73 10.55
C GLY A 49 -1.01 6.10 10.23
N GLU A 50 -1.38 6.81 11.29
CA GLU A 50 -2.01 8.12 11.20
C GLU A 50 -1.01 9.24 10.88
N LYS A 51 -1.53 10.43 10.60
CA LYS A 51 -0.74 11.64 10.36
C LYS A 51 0.31 11.84 11.45
N TYR A 52 1.52 12.22 11.03
CA TYR A 52 2.74 12.35 11.84
C TYR A 52 3.40 11.04 12.31
N SER A 53 2.86 9.89 11.98
CA SER A 53 3.56 8.62 12.19
C SER A 53 4.82 8.53 11.32
N THR A 54 5.81 7.75 11.81
CA THR A 54 7.07 7.48 11.11
C THR A 54 7.10 6.03 10.67
N CYS A 55 7.52 5.80 9.44
CA CYS A 55 7.72 4.50 8.84
C CYS A 55 9.11 4.40 8.23
N TYR A 56 9.58 3.17 7.99
CA TYR A 56 10.73 2.90 7.14
C TYR A 56 10.23 2.50 5.76
N VAL A 57 10.83 3.10 4.73
CA VAL A 57 10.52 2.86 3.31
C VAL A 57 11.75 2.26 2.66
N THR A 58 11.62 1.06 2.12
CA THR A 58 12.70 0.35 1.42
C THR A 58 12.43 0.35 -0.08
N LEU A 59 13.37 0.92 -0.84
CA LEU A 59 13.32 0.98 -2.29
C LEU A 59 13.73 -0.35 -2.93
N GLU A 60 13.50 -0.46 -4.24
CA GLU A 60 13.98 -1.57 -5.07
C GLU A 60 15.49 -1.83 -4.96
N SER A 61 16.27 -0.77 -4.77
CA SER A 61 17.72 -0.86 -4.58
C SER A 61 18.15 -1.47 -3.24
N GLY A 62 17.23 -1.68 -2.30
CA GLY A 62 17.50 -2.06 -0.92
C GLY A 62 17.78 -0.86 0.00
N GLU A 63 17.87 0.35 -0.55
CA GLU A 63 18.08 1.57 0.22
C GLU A 63 16.84 1.88 1.06
N THR A 64 17.04 2.23 2.32
CA THR A 64 15.97 2.49 3.29
C THR A 64 15.97 3.95 3.71
N PHE A 65 14.77 4.55 3.70
CA PHE A 65 14.51 5.93 4.12
C PHE A 65 13.56 5.96 5.29
N THR A 66 13.69 6.98 6.13
CA THR A 66 12.66 7.33 7.09
C THR A 66 11.57 8.15 6.38
N GLY A 67 10.34 7.67 6.44
CA GLY A 67 9.17 8.35 5.88
C GLY A 67 8.24 8.86 6.97
N ASN A 68 7.65 10.03 6.74
CA ASN A 68 6.66 10.61 7.63
C ASN A 68 5.29 10.64 6.94
N VAL A 69 4.24 10.27 7.68
CA VAL A 69 2.87 10.38 7.20
C VAL A 69 2.48 11.85 7.18
N VAL A 70 2.24 12.40 5.99
CA VAL A 70 1.87 13.80 5.79
C VAL A 70 0.37 13.98 5.66
N TRP A 71 -0.35 12.93 5.27
CA TRP A 71 -1.80 12.89 5.20
C TRP A 71 -2.30 11.45 5.40
N SER A 72 -3.44 11.30 6.07
CA SER A 72 -4.13 10.02 6.18
C SER A 72 -5.62 10.22 6.40
N ASP A 73 -6.40 9.28 5.88
CA ASP A 73 -7.83 9.16 6.13
C ASP A 73 -8.16 7.70 6.41
N VAL A 74 -8.52 7.40 7.65
CA VAL A 74 -8.82 6.05 8.11
C VAL A 74 -10.15 5.53 7.54
N ASN A 75 -11.08 6.42 7.16
CA ASN A 75 -12.39 6.00 6.63
C ASN A 75 -12.28 5.39 5.23
N ILE A 76 -11.32 5.85 4.44
CA ILE A 76 -11.02 5.30 3.11
C ILE A 76 -9.73 4.47 3.10
N ASP A 77 -9.10 4.32 4.26
CA ASP A 77 -7.86 3.56 4.46
C ASP A 77 -6.73 3.96 3.51
N LEU A 78 -6.54 5.25 3.28
CA LEU A 78 -5.45 5.79 2.48
C LEU A 78 -4.56 6.72 3.29
N SER A 79 -3.28 6.73 2.94
CA SER A 79 -2.31 7.67 3.49
C SER A 79 -1.22 8.03 2.49
N ILE A 80 -0.57 9.17 2.75
CA ILE A 80 0.56 9.65 1.97
C ILE A 80 1.76 9.82 2.89
N LEU A 81 2.85 9.16 2.52
CA LEU A 81 4.18 9.28 3.13
C LEU A 81 5.05 10.23 2.33
N LYS A 82 5.97 10.91 3.02
CA LYS A 82 7.02 11.71 2.40
C LYS A 82 8.39 11.20 2.86
N ILE A 83 9.26 10.91 1.89
CA ILE A 83 10.69 10.62 2.11
C ILE A 83 11.56 11.69 1.49
N SER A 84 12.78 11.87 2.01
CA SER A 84 13.77 12.79 1.45
C SER A 84 14.57 12.11 0.35
N CYS A 85 13.97 11.98 -0.82
CA CYS A 85 14.57 11.43 -2.02
C CYS A 85 14.12 12.24 -3.24
N LYS A 86 14.98 12.35 -4.24
CA LYS A 86 14.73 13.10 -5.48
C LYS A 86 14.98 12.20 -6.69
N ASN A 87 14.44 12.61 -7.84
CA ASN A 87 14.58 11.90 -9.11
C ASN A 87 14.08 10.44 -9.06
N MET A 88 13.05 10.23 -8.26
CA MET A 88 12.44 8.91 -8.14
C MET A 88 11.61 8.58 -9.38
N LYS A 89 11.63 7.31 -9.75
CA LYS A 89 10.62 6.78 -10.69
C LYS A 89 9.28 6.72 -9.97
N TYR A 90 8.28 7.28 -10.58
CA TYR A 90 6.92 7.32 -10.02
C TYR A 90 5.89 6.66 -10.95
N ALA A 91 4.80 6.24 -10.37
CA ALA A 91 3.69 5.62 -11.09
C ALA A 91 2.81 6.69 -11.73
N VAL A 92 2.27 6.38 -12.89
CA VAL A 92 1.21 7.17 -13.52
C VAL A 92 -0.11 6.75 -12.90
N LEU A 93 -0.90 7.72 -12.45
CA LEU A 93 -2.25 7.47 -11.95
C LEU A 93 -3.21 7.40 -13.14
N GLY A 94 -3.99 6.32 -13.20
CA GLY A 94 -5.04 6.13 -14.18
C GLY A 94 -6.35 6.77 -13.74
N ASP A 95 -7.37 6.62 -14.58
CA ASP A 95 -8.73 7.11 -14.31
C ASP A 95 -9.63 5.94 -13.89
N SER A 96 -9.84 5.80 -12.58
CA SER A 96 -10.68 4.74 -12.02
C SER A 96 -12.18 4.93 -12.29
N ASP A 97 -12.62 6.10 -12.74
CA ASP A 97 -14.02 6.33 -13.12
C ASP A 97 -14.37 5.67 -14.46
N ASN A 98 -13.37 5.40 -15.29
CA ASN A 98 -13.53 4.82 -16.63
C ASN A 98 -13.22 3.32 -16.72
N ILE A 99 -12.85 2.67 -15.62
CA ILE A 99 -12.58 1.22 -15.60
C ILE A 99 -13.87 0.40 -15.83
N LYS A 100 -13.71 -0.76 -16.45
CA LYS A 100 -14.84 -1.65 -16.79
C LYS A 100 -14.62 -3.04 -16.22
N VAL A 101 -15.73 -3.66 -15.82
CA VAL A 101 -15.75 -5.09 -15.46
C VAL A 101 -15.19 -5.93 -16.63
N GLY A 102 -14.33 -6.87 -16.31
CA GLY A 102 -13.63 -7.72 -17.26
C GLY A 102 -12.26 -7.20 -17.71
N GLU A 103 -11.90 -5.96 -17.42
CA GLU A 103 -10.56 -5.44 -17.69
C GLU A 103 -9.51 -6.17 -16.87
N LYS A 104 -8.38 -6.50 -17.52
CA LYS A 104 -7.27 -7.17 -16.86
C LYS A 104 -6.52 -6.22 -15.94
N VAL A 105 -6.19 -6.72 -14.76
CA VAL A 105 -5.47 -5.97 -13.74
C VAL A 105 -4.38 -6.80 -13.09
N TYR A 106 -3.42 -6.11 -12.47
CA TYR A 106 -2.34 -6.70 -11.70
C TYR A 106 -2.27 -6.02 -10.33
N ALA A 107 -2.27 -6.81 -9.27
CA ALA A 107 -1.97 -6.33 -7.93
C ALA A 107 -0.49 -6.57 -7.64
N ILE A 108 0.21 -5.54 -7.18
CA ILE A 108 1.64 -5.59 -6.93
C ILE A 108 1.88 -5.37 -5.45
N GLY A 109 2.70 -6.24 -4.85
CA GLY A 109 3.18 -6.12 -3.49
C GLY A 109 4.71 -6.14 -3.45
N ASN A 110 5.25 -5.51 -2.44
CA ASN A 110 6.67 -5.60 -2.11
C ASN A 110 6.83 -5.74 -0.59
N PRO A 111 6.31 -6.84 -0.01
CA PRO A 111 6.48 -7.07 1.41
C PRO A 111 7.98 -7.18 1.72
N ILE A 112 8.40 -6.53 2.80
CA ILE A 112 9.77 -6.61 3.30
C ILE A 112 9.94 -8.00 3.93
N GLY A 113 10.68 -8.87 3.26
CA GLY A 113 11.00 -10.20 3.73
C GLY A 113 11.58 -11.04 2.59
N PHE A 114 12.58 -11.84 2.88
CA PHE A 114 13.41 -12.55 1.89
C PHE A 114 12.64 -13.54 0.99
N GLU A 115 11.39 -13.89 1.29
CA GLU A 115 10.66 -14.93 0.57
C GLU A 115 9.61 -14.40 -0.42
N PHE A 116 9.21 -13.12 -0.35
CA PHE A 116 8.08 -12.57 -1.11
C PHE A 116 8.35 -11.21 -1.75
N GLU A 117 9.59 -10.89 -2.05
CA GLU A 117 9.92 -9.65 -2.74
C GLU A 117 9.19 -9.60 -4.09
N ARG A 118 8.44 -8.50 -4.31
CA ARG A 118 7.78 -8.17 -5.58
C ARG A 118 6.81 -9.22 -6.09
N THR A 119 5.87 -9.58 -5.25
CA THR A 119 4.77 -10.44 -5.67
C THR A 119 3.85 -9.69 -6.62
N VAL A 120 3.57 -10.28 -7.76
CA VAL A 120 2.58 -9.80 -8.73
C VAL A 120 1.52 -10.86 -8.88
N THR A 121 0.27 -10.48 -8.63
CA THR A 121 -0.88 -11.33 -8.94
C THR A 121 -1.70 -10.71 -10.07
N SER A 122 -2.43 -11.50 -10.82
CA SER A 122 -3.24 -11.01 -11.92
C SER A 122 -4.66 -11.52 -11.86
N GLY A 123 -5.57 -10.72 -12.34
CA GLY A 123 -6.98 -11.03 -12.45
C GLY A 123 -7.70 -10.03 -13.34
N ILE A 124 -8.98 -9.89 -13.11
CA ILE A 124 -9.84 -8.92 -13.80
C ILE A 124 -10.55 -8.03 -12.78
N ILE A 125 -11.08 -6.92 -13.25
CA ILE A 125 -12.07 -6.16 -12.51
C ILE A 125 -13.36 -6.98 -12.49
N SER A 126 -13.78 -7.41 -11.30
CA SER A 126 -14.98 -8.23 -11.09
C SER A 126 -16.22 -7.37 -10.86
N ALA A 127 -16.05 -6.22 -10.21
CA ALA A 127 -17.08 -5.22 -10.00
C ALA A 127 -16.47 -3.85 -9.67
N VAL A 128 -17.27 -2.81 -9.86
CA VAL A 128 -16.91 -1.43 -9.53
C VAL A 128 -17.96 -0.83 -8.57
N ASN A 129 -17.58 0.25 -7.89
CA ASN A 129 -18.46 0.99 -6.97
C ASN A 129 -19.08 0.10 -5.89
N ARG A 130 -18.32 -0.87 -5.39
CA ARG A 130 -18.78 -1.73 -4.28
C ARG A 130 -18.72 -0.98 -2.96
N THR A 131 -19.68 -1.29 -2.11
CA THR A 131 -19.73 -0.84 -0.71
C THR A 131 -19.67 -2.06 0.18
N ILE A 132 -18.78 -2.06 1.15
CA ILE A 132 -18.69 -3.09 2.20
C ILE A 132 -19.02 -2.49 3.56
N LYS A 133 -19.63 -3.30 4.41
CA LYS A 133 -19.81 -2.99 5.82
C LYS A 133 -18.63 -3.54 6.60
N ILE A 134 -17.99 -2.70 7.38
CA ILE A 134 -16.93 -3.08 8.29
C ILE A 134 -17.56 -3.17 9.68
N GLU A 135 -17.58 -4.37 10.25
CA GLU A 135 -18.06 -4.59 11.60
C GLU A 135 -16.85 -4.52 12.54
N GLU A 136 -16.72 -3.39 13.22
CA GLU A 136 -15.81 -3.22 14.35
C GLU A 136 -16.66 -2.90 15.57
N ASP A 137 -16.74 -3.85 16.49
CA ASP A 137 -17.45 -3.78 17.78
C ASP A 137 -18.74 -2.95 17.82
N GLU A 138 -19.38 -2.29 18.32
CA GLU A 138 -20.71 -1.67 18.37
C GLU A 138 -21.03 -0.65 17.26
N ASP A 139 -20.07 -0.19 16.45
CA ASP A 139 -20.27 0.80 15.39
C ASP A 139 -19.98 0.20 14.00
N ALA A 140 -21.03 0.14 13.17
CA ALA A 140 -20.89 -0.25 11.76
C ALA A 140 -20.37 0.93 10.94
N SER A 141 -19.19 0.78 10.31
CA SER A 141 -18.70 1.70 9.29
C SER A 141 -18.86 1.10 7.89
N TYR A 142 -18.92 1.96 6.89
CA TYR A 142 -19.07 1.56 5.47
C TYR A 142 -17.92 2.13 4.66
N MET A 143 -17.33 1.31 3.81
CA MET A 143 -16.35 1.74 2.83
C MET A 143 -16.96 1.61 1.44
N SER A 144 -16.98 2.70 0.68
CA SER A 144 -17.63 2.80 -0.64
C SER A 144 -16.61 3.03 -1.75
N ASN A 145 -17.08 2.96 -3.00
CA ASN A 145 -16.28 3.15 -4.22
C ASN A 145 -15.14 2.14 -4.37
N LEU A 146 -15.35 0.93 -3.88
CA LEU A 146 -14.35 -0.12 -3.95
C LEU A 146 -14.36 -0.81 -5.30
N ILE A 147 -13.18 -1.15 -5.78
CA ILE A 147 -12.96 -2.02 -6.93
C ILE A 147 -12.87 -3.46 -6.42
N GLN A 148 -13.67 -4.36 -6.96
CA GLN A 148 -13.55 -5.78 -6.71
C GLN A 148 -12.72 -6.43 -7.82
N THR A 149 -11.77 -7.28 -7.44
CA THR A 149 -10.95 -8.06 -8.36
C THR A 149 -10.81 -9.51 -7.86
N ASP A 150 -10.57 -10.44 -8.77
CA ASP A 150 -10.20 -11.81 -8.46
C ASP A 150 -8.67 -12.04 -8.45
N ALA A 151 -7.88 -10.98 -8.71
CA ALA A 151 -6.45 -11.01 -8.43
C ALA A 151 -6.23 -11.28 -6.94
N THR A 152 -5.32 -12.18 -6.61
CA THR A 152 -5.08 -12.55 -5.21
C THR A 152 -4.55 -11.36 -4.41
N ILE A 153 -5.33 -10.92 -3.43
CA ILE A 153 -4.95 -9.91 -2.45
C ILE A 153 -4.64 -10.62 -1.12
N ASN A 154 -3.49 -10.33 -0.56
CA ASN A 154 -3.01 -10.89 0.70
C ASN A 154 -2.24 -9.84 1.51
N LEU A 155 -1.77 -10.21 2.70
CA LEU A 155 -1.08 -9.28 3.59
C LEU A 155 0.17 -8.63 2.97
N GLY A 156 0.76 -9.26 1.95
CA GLY A 156 1.98 -8.76 1.32
C GLY A 156 1.76 -7.65 0.30
N ASN A 157 0.57 -7.55 -0.30
CA ASN A 157 0.28 -6.51 -1.30
C ASN A 157 -0.59 -5.36 -0.77
N SER A 158 -0.97 -5.38 0.52
CA SER A 158 -1.67 -4.26 1.17
C SER A 158 -0.89 -2.95 1.03
N GLY A 159 -1.56 -1.91 0.54
CA GLY A 159 -0.98 -0.60 0.25
C GLY A 159 -0.27 -0.50 -1.10
N GLY A 160 -0.08 -1.61 -1.80
CA GLY A 160 0.48 -1.64 -3.14
C GLY A 160 -0.56 -1.28 -4.21
N PRO A 161 -0.08 -0.98 -5.44
CA PRO A 161 -0.96 -0.57 -6.51
C PRO A 161 -1.71 -1.74 -7.15
N LEU A 162 -2.96 -1.47 -7.52
CA LEU A 162 -3.68 -2.21 -8.55
C LEU A 162 -3.49 -1.45 -9.86
N ILE A 163 -2.94 -2.10 -10.88
CA ILE A 163 -2.64 -1.47 -12.17
C ILE A 163 -3.40 -2.10 -13.32
N ASN A 164 -3.68 -1.29 -14.34
CA ASN A 164 -4.21 -1.75 -15.61
C ASN A 164 -3.11 -2.29 -16.55
N ILE A 165 -3.49 -2.69 -17.76
CA ILE A 165 -2.54 -3.22 -18.76
C ILE A 165 -1.53 -2.18 -19.26
N ASP A 166 -1.83 -0.89 -19.12
CA ASP A 166 -0.94 0.20 -19.49
C ASP A 166 0.04 0.57 -18.36
N GLY A 167 -0.06 -0.10 -17.21
CA GLY A 167 0.77 0.13 -16.03
C GLY A 167 0.35 1.33 -15.20
N GLU A 168 -0.85 1.86 -15.42
CA GLU A 168 -1.40 2.97 -14.66
C GLU A 168 -2.08 2.46 -13.39
N VAL A 169 -1.90 3.18 -12.30
CA VAL A 169 -2.52 2.86 -11.00
C VAL A 169 -3.99 3.27 -11.03
N ILE A 170 -4.86 2.29 -10.85
CA ILE A 170 -6.32 2.48 -10.82
C ILE A 170 -6.91 2.24 -9.44
N GLY A 171 -6.13 1.73 -8.51
CA GLY A 171 -6.54 1.47 -7.13
C GLY A 171 -5.35 1.14 -6.23
N ILE A 172 -5.65 1.06 -4.94
CA ILE A 172 -4.71 0.62 -3.89
C ILE A 172 -5.32 -0.62 -3.22
N ASN A 173 -4.48 -1.65 -3.08
CA ASN A 173 -4.87 -2.96 -2.55
C ASN A 173 -5.09 -2.94 -1.04
#